data_5219c4a40824f447258db8a4dd4b83b4
#
_entry.id   5219c4a40824f447258db8a4dd4b83b4
#
_cell.length_a   1.000
_cell.length_b   1.000
_cell.length_c   1.000
_cell.angle_alpha   90.00
_cell.angle_beta   90.00
_cell.angle_gamma   90.00
#
_symmetry.space_group_name_H-M   'P 1'
#
loop_
_entity.id
_entity.type
_entity.pdbx_description
1 polymer ?
#
loop_
_entity_poly.entity_id
_entity_poly.type
_entity_poly.pdbx_seq_one_letter_code
_entity_poly.pdbx_strand_id
1 'polypeptide(L)'
;MNTPSRIQRSRAKGWKAPDGAVYVGRPTRWGNPFPRDNEGVAIECIPMGLDGEDPHDRAAAAADLYRRWLTGGKVNEMIAAFLPVIKGKPQTLRQIQRDLGGKNLMCWCPLDQPCHADVLLELANSPADRE
;
A
#
# COMPACT_ATOMS: atom_id res chain seq x y z
N MET A 1 20.88 13.79 3.69
CA MET A 1 20.36 12.46 3.45
C MET A 1 19.10 12.54 2.60
N ASN A 2 18.97 11.67 1.65
CA ASN A 2 17.78 11.64 0.79
C ASN A 2 16.61 11.01 1.53
N THR A 3 15.47 11.68 1.49
CA THR A 3 14.24 11.10 2.02
C THR A 3 13.77 9.97 1.11
N PRO A 4 13.46 8.78 1.64
CA PRO A 4 12.92 7.71 0.82
C PRO A 4 11.64 8.14 0.12
N SER A 5 11.49 7.75 -1.13
CA SER A 5 10.36 8.14 -1.94
C SER A 5 9.79 6.96 -2.73
N ARG A 6 8.57 7.15 -3.22
CA ARG A 6 7.91 6.20 -4.08
C ARG A 6 8.30 6.45 -5.54
N ILE A 7 8.58 5.36 -6.25
CA ILE A 7 8.99 5.40 -7.65
C ILE A 7 7.94 4.66 -8.47
N GLN A 8 7.48 5.26 -9.56
CA GLN A 8 6.58 4.60 -10.49
C GLN A 8 7.40 3.76 -11.47
N ARG A 9 7.15 2.46 -11.48
CA ARG A 9 7.80 1.55 -12.42
C ARG A 9 7.26 1.80 -13.83
N SER A 10 8.12 1.66 -14.82
CA SER A 10 7.76 1.94 -16.22
C SER A 10 8.08 0.76 -17.12
N ARG A 11 7.28 0.58 -18.17
CA ARG A 11 7.54 -0.39 -19.22
C ARG A 11 8.22 0.26 -20.44
N ALA A 12 8.57 1.54 -20.34
CA ALA A 12 9.23 2.25 -21.42
C ALA A 12 10.56 1.60 -21.77
N LYS A 13 10.86 1.52 -23.07
CA LYS A 13 12.11 0.94 -23.56
C LYS A 13 13.30 1.70 -22.95
N GLY A 14 14.23 0.96 -22.40
CA GLY A 14 15.43 1.55 -21.80
C GLY A 14 15.27 2.03 -20.37
N TRP A 15 14.06 1.97 -19.80
CA TRP A 15 13.87 2.35 -18.41
C TRP A 15 14.54 1.36 -17.47
N LYS A 16 15.25 1.90 -16.49
CA LYS A 16 15.89 1.09 -15.44
C LYS A 16 15.49 1.59 -14.07
N ALA A 17 15.29 0.66 -13.16
CA ALA A 17 15.03 1.01 -11.77
C ALA A 17 16.25 1.69 -11.15
N PRO A 18 16.06 2.74 -10.33
CA PRO A 18 17.16 3.31 -9.57
C PRO A 18 17.82 2.27 -8.67
N ASP A 19 19.13 2.40 -8.47
CA ASP A 19 19.88 1.49 -7.60
C ASP A 19 19.30 1.51 -6.18
N GLY A 20 19.14 0.32 -5.60
CA GLY A 20 18.66 0.16 -4.23
C GLY A 20 17.15 0.27 -4.07
N ALA A 21 16.41 0.60 -5.13
CA ALA A 21 14.96 0.65 -5.04
C ALA A 21 14.37 -0.76 -4.93
N VAL A 22 13.34 -0.92 -4.09
CA VAL A 22 12.69 -2.20 -3.83
C VAL A 22 11.31 -2.22 -4.45
N TYR A 23 11.02 -3.23 -5.28
CA TYR A 23 9.69 -3.40 -5.83
C TYR A 23 8.77 -3.98 -4.76
N VAL A 24 7.65 -3.27 -4.48
CA VAL A 24 6.71 -3.66 -3.43
C VAL A 24 5.31 -3.99 -3.97
N GLY A 25 5.18 -4.08 -5.28
CA GLY A 25 3.92 -4.48 -5.89
C GLY A 25 3.71 -5.98 -5.88
N ARG A 26 2.60 -6.42 -6.47
CA ARG A 26 2.34 -7.86 -6.62
C ARG A 26 3.33 -8.46 -7.61
N PRO A 27 3.75 -9.68 -7.45
CA PRO A 27 3.34 -10.68 -6.44
C PRO A 27 4.24 -10.73 -5.21
N THR A 28 4.98 -9.67 -4.89
CA THR A 28 5.85 -9.69 -3.73
C THR A 28 5.05 -9.77 -2.42
N ARG A 29 5.73 -10.16 -1.33
CA ARG A 29 5.10 -10.21 0.00
C ARG A 29 4.61 -8.84 0.48
N TRP A 30 5.03 -7.77 -0.17
CA TRP A 30 4.63 -6.39 0.16
C TRP A 30 3.38 -5.94 -0.60
N GLY A 31 2.89 -6.75 -1.54
CA GLY A 31 1.76 -6.37 -2.37
C GLY A 31 0.48 -6.16 -1.59
N ASN A 32 -0.34 -5.20 -2.03
CA ASN A 32 -1.63 -4.92 -1.41
C ASN A 32 -2.64 -6.00 -1.82
N PRO A 33 -3.22 -6.76 -0.84
CA PRO A 33 -4.22 -7.78 -1.17
C PRO A 33 -5.61 -7.21 -1.47
N PHE A 34 -5.80 -5.89 -1.38
CA PHE A 34 -7.10 -5.25 -1.61
C PHE A 34 -7.13 -4.57 -2.98
N PRO A 35 -7.72 -5.21 -4.03
CA PRO A 35 -7.76 -4.60 -5.36
C PRO A 35 -8.69 -3.37 -5.40
N ARG A 36 -8.32 -2.35 -6.14
CA ARG A 36 -9.13 -1.13 -6.26
C ARG A 36 -10.51 -1.36 -6.85
N ASP A 37 -10.65 -2.37 -7.68
CA ASP A 37 -11.93 -2.71 -8.31
C ASP A 37 -12.82 -3.62 -7.45
N ASN A 38 -12.38 -3.96 -6.25
CA ASN A 38 -13.15 -4.77 -5.33
C ASN A 38 -14.30 -3.98 -4.72
N GLU A 39 -15.45 -4.61 -4.55
CA GLU A 39 -16.64 -3.97 -4.01
C GLU A 39 -16.45 -3.47 -2.57
N GLY A 40 -15.76 -4.23 -1.74
CA GLY A 40 -15.47 -3.82 -0.36
C GLY A 40 -14.61 -2.56 -0.32
N VAL A 41 -13.69 -2.40 -1.27
CA VAL A 41 -12.88 -1.19 -1.39
C VAL A 41 -13.77 0.01 -1.74
N ALA A 42 -14.72 -0.18 -2.65
CA ALA A 42 -15.67 0.89 -2.99
C ALA A 42 -16.51 1.30 -1.78
N ILE A 43 -16.95 0.32 -0.96
CA ILE A 43 -17.75 0.60 0.23
C ILE A 43 -16.92 1.33 1.29
N GLU A 44 -15.63 1.00 1.40
CA GLU A 44 -14.73 1.69 2.35
C GLU A 44 -14.64 3.19 2.06
N CYS A 45 -14.85 3.61 0.82
CA CYS A 45 -14.87 5.03 0.47
C CYS A 45 -15.95 5.80 1.23
N ILE A 46 -17.08 5.15 1.57
CA ILE A 46 -18.22 5.81 2.21
C ILE A 46 -17.85 6.42 3.57
N PRO A 47 -17.32 5.63 4.53
CA PRO A 47 -16.92 6.22 5.82
C PRO A 47 -15.74 7.20 5.71
N MET A 48 -14.96 7.12 4.64
CA MET A 48 -13.87 8.06 4.40
C MET A 48 -14.33 9.37 3.77
N GLY A 49 -15.62 9.48 3.40
CA GLY A 49 -16.13 10.66 2.70
C GLY A 49 -15.68 10.76 1.25
N LEU A 50 -15.35 9.62 0.65
CA LEU A 50 -14.84 9.54 -0.71
C LEU A 50 -15.89 8.93 -1.65
N ASP A 51 -15.64 9.07 -2.95
CA ASP A 51 -16.51 8.55 -4.01
C ASP A 51 -16.07 7.14 -4.38
N GLY A 52 -16.93 6.15 -4.11
CA GLY A 52 -16.66 4.75 -4.41
C GLY A 52 -16.58 4.41 -5.90
N GLU A 53 -16.90 5.35 -6.78
CA GLU A 53 -16.79 5.16 -8.22
C GLU A 53 -15.56 5.86 -8.82
N ASP A 54 -14.93 6.73 -8.05
CA ASP A 54 -13.73 7.45 -8.52
C ASP A 54 -12.47 6.60 -8.33
N PRO A 55 -11.69 6.35 -9.40
CA PRO A 55 -10.47 5.54 -9.29
C PRO A 55 -9.44 6.06 -8.29
N HIS A 56 -9.28 7.38 -8.20
CA HIS A 56 -8.34 7.98 -7.24
C HIS A 56 -8.80 7.70 -5.80
N ASP A 57 -10.10 7.87 -5.53
CA ASP A 57 -10.66 7.64 -4.20
C ASP A 57 -10.62 6.15 -3.84
N ARG A 58 -10.84 5.27 -4.81
CA ARG A 58 -10.69 3.83 -4.58
C ARG A 58 -9.24 3.45 -4.25
N ALA A 59 -8.28 4.11 -4.87
CA ALA A 59 -6.87 3.89 -4.56
C ALA A 59 -6.58 4.30 -3.11
N ALA A 60 -7.14 5.41 -2.64
CA ALA A 60 -6.99 5.85 -1.25
C ALA A 60 -7.63 4.85 -0.28
N ALA A 61 -8.82 4.34 -0.62
CA ALA A 61 -9.51 3.35 0.22
C ALA A 61 -8.72 2.04 0.30
N ALA A 62 -8.17 1.58 -0.83
CA ALA A 62 -7.36 0.37 -0.86
C ALA A 62 -6.09 0.52 -0.01
N ALA A 63 -5.46 1.68 -0.05
CA ALA A 63 -4.28 1.97 0.77
C ALA A 63 -4.65 2.01 2.26
N ASP A 64 -5.81 2.57 2.61
CA ASP A 64 -6.29 2.59 3.99
C ASP A 64 -6.55 1.18 4.53
N LEU A 65 -7.18 0.33 3.74
CA LEU A 65 -7.42 -1.07 4.11
C LEU A 65 -6.09 -1.81 4.29
N TYR A 66 -5.11 -1.53 3.43
CA TYR A 66 -3.78 -2.12 3.54
C TYR A 66 -3.12 -1.72 4.87
N ARG A 67 -3.20 -0.45 5.24
CA ARG A 67 -2.67 0.04 6.51
C ARG A 67 -3.30 -0.67 7.69
N ARG A 68 -4.63 -0.81 7.69
CA ARG A 68 -5.34 -1.50 8.76
C ARG A 68 -4.91 -2.96 8.87
N TRP A 69 -4.76 -3.62 7.73
CA TRP A 69 -4.32 -5.01 7.69
C TRP A 69 -2.92 -5.17 8.30
N LEU A 70 -2.00 -4.26 7.97
CA LEU A 70 -0.63 -4.32 8.49
C LEU A 70 -0.55 -3.98 9.98
N THR A 71 -1.39 -3.08 10.45
CA THR A 71 -1.31 -2.58 11.83
C THR A 71 -2.30 -3.23 12.79
N GLY A 72 -3.07 -4.22 12.33
CA GLY A 72 -4.06 -4.89 13.14
C GLY A 72 -5.33 -4.08 13.37
N GLY A 73 -5.55 -3.05 12.59
CA GLY A 73 -6.76 -2.22 12.68
C GLY A 73 -8.01 -3.00 12.28
N LYS A 74 -9.15 -2.60 12.83
CA LYS A 74 -10.42 -3.27 12.56
C LYS A 74 -11.08 -2.69 11.32
N VAL A 75 -11.77 -3.56 10.58
CA VAL A 75 -12.57 -3.20 9.42
C VAL A 75 -14.04 -3.42 9.78
N ASN A 76 -14.91 -2.50 9.37
CA ASN A 76 -16.35 -2.63 9.53
C ASN A 76 -16.83 -3.97 8.95
N GLU A 77 -17.71 -4.67 9.68
CA GLU A 77 -18.19 -6.00 9.26
C GLU A 77 -18.85 -5.99 7.89
N MET A 78 -19.59 -4.92 7.57
CA MET A 78 -20.22 -4.79 6.26
C MET A 78 -19.17 -4.72 5.14
N ILE A 79 -18.11 -3.95 5.37
CA ILE A 79 -17.02 -3.83 4.40
C ILE A 79 -16.30 -5.17 4.28
N ALA A 80 -15.99 -5.79 5.41
CA ALA A 80 -15.29 -7.06 5.45
C ALA A 80 -16.01 -8.15 4.66
N ALA A 81 -17.35 -8.14 4.67
CA ALA A 81 -18.15 -9.12 3.94
C ALA A 81 -17.91 -9.09 2.43
N PHE A 82 -17.49 -7.95 1.88
CA PHE A 82 -17.24 -7.76 0.45
C PHE A 82 -15.78 -7.78 0.07
N LEU A 83 -14.87 -7.89 1.06
CA LEU A 83 -13.44 -7.95 0.78
C LEU A 83 -13.02 -9.35 0.37
N PRO A 84 -11.94 -9.48 -0.41
CA PRO A 84 -11.44 -10.80 -0.78
C PRO A 84 -10.92 -11.56 0.44
N VAL A 85 -10.97 -12.88 0.37
CA VAL A 85 -10.35 -13.72 1.38
C VAL A 85 -8.84 -13.62 1.21
N ILE A 86 -8.15 -13.19 2.27
CA ILE A 86 -6.71 -13.02 2.24
C ILE A 86 -6.05 -14.25 2.86
N LYS A 87 -5.20 -14.89 2.07
CA LYS A 87 -4.40 -16.02 2.55
C LYS A 87 -3.08 -15.49 3.10
N GLY A 88 -2.67 -16.06 4.21
CA GLY A 88 -1.42 -15.66 4.85
C GLY A 88 -1.59 -14.49 5.81
N LYS A 89 -0.49 -14.07 6.39
CA LYS A 89 -0.45 -13.02 7.39
C LYS A 89 0.26 -11.78 6.86
N PRO A 90 -0.10 -10.58 7.35
CA PRO A 90 0.63 -9.39 6.98
C PRO A 90 2.06 -9.43 7.51
N GLN A 91 2.96 -8.72 6.86
CA GLN A 91 4.31 -8.53 7.36
C GLN A 91 4.25 -7.73 8.66
N THR A 92 5.13 -8.06 9.59
CA THR A 92 5.18 -7.32 10.86
C THR A 92 5.82 -5.95 10.65
N LEU A 93 5.53 -5.02 11.56
CA LEU A 93 6.15 -3.70 11.52
C LEU A 93 7.68 -3.79 11.58
N ARG A 94 8.20 -4.70 12.40
CA ARG A 94 9.65 -4.92 12.49
C ARG A 94 10.24 -5.37 11.15
N GLN A 95 9.56 -6.28 10.44
CA GLN A 95 10.02 -6.71 9.11
C GLN A 95 10.00 -5.57 8.11
N ILE A 96 8.95 -4.76 8.14
CA ILE A 96 8.84 -3.59 7.27
C ILE A 96 9.99 -2.63 7.51
N GLN A 97 10.27 -2.29 8.75
CA GLN A 97 11.36 -1.40 9.11
C GLN A 97 12.72 -1.96 8.73
N ARG A 98 12.95 -3.25 9.02
CA ARG A 98 14.21 -3.91 8.74
C ARG A 98 14.51 -3.97 7.24
N ASP A 99 13.51 -4.33 6.43
CA ASP A 99 13.73 -4.64 5.02
C ASP A 99 13.52 -3.44 4.10
N LEU A 100 12.72 -2.47 4.52
CA LEU A 100 12.35 -1.32 3.66
C LEU A 100 12.82 0.03 4.21
N GLY A 101 13.26 0.10 5.45
CA GLY A 101 13.69 1.37 6.06
C GLY A 101 14.80 2.02 5.25
N GLY A 102 14.68 3.31 4.97
CA GLY A 102 15.67 4.09 4.25
C GLY A 102 15.73 3.85 2.75
N LYS A 103 14.87 2.98 2.21
CA LYS A 103 14.91 2.61 0.79
C LYS A 103 13.77 3.26 0.00
N ASN A 104 14.04 3.57 -1.27
CA ASN A 104 12.98 3.96 -2.21
C ASN A 104 12.17 2.73 -2.59
N LEU A 105 10.86 2.89 -2.71
CA LEU A 105 9.95 1.79 -3.00
C LEU A 105 9.29 2.00 -4.36
N MET A 106 9.22 0.91 -5.16
CA MET A 106 8.65 0.94 -6.51
C MET A 106 7.32 0.21 -6.57
N CYS A 107 6.39 0.76 -7.32
CA CYS A 107 5.18 0.06 -7.74
C CYS A 107 4.72 0.62 -9.09
N TRP A 108 3.63 0.05 -9.62
CA TRP A 108 3.06 0.49 -10.90
C TRP A 108 2.12 1.68 -10.77
N CYS A 109 1.69 2.04 -9.56
CA CYS A 109 0.70 3.11 -9.37
C CYS A 109 1.23 4.46 -9.84
N PRO A 110 0.41 5.26 -10.53
CA PRO A 110 0.80 6.62 -10.88
C PRO A 110 1.16 7.43 -9.62
N LEU A 111 2.14 8.31 -9.74
CA LEU A 111 2.62 9.09 -8.60
C LEU A 111 1.58 10.09 -8.07
N ASP A 112 0.60 10.44 -8.89
CA ASP A 112 -0.49 11.34 -8.50
C ASP A 112 -1.67 10.63 -7.82
N GLN A 113 -1.54 9.31 -7.58
CA GLN A 113 -2.56 8.53 -6.88
C GLN A 113 -2.01 7.93 -5.60
N PRO A 114 -2.85 7.77 -4.56
CA PRO A 114 -2.47 7.03 -3.36
C PRO A 114 -2.10 5.59 -3.70
N CYS A 115 -1.16 5.03 -2.94
CA CYS A 115 -0.66 3.69 -3.18
C CYS A 115 -0.26 3.04 -1.87
N HIS A 116 -0.33 1.70 -1.82
CA HIS A 116 0.14 0.96 -0.64
C HIS A 116 1.61 1.22 -0.34
N ALA A 117 2.41 1.58 -1.35
CA ALA A 117 3.82 1.92 -1.14
C ALA A 117 3.97 3.15 -0.24
N ASP A 118 3.01 4.10 -0.28
CA ASP A 118 3.02 5.25 0.64
C ASP A 118 2.88 4.81 2.08
N VAL A 119 2.03 3.82 2.33
CA VAL A 119 1.85 3.23 3.67
C VAL A 119 3.15 2.57 4.12
N LEU A 120 3.78 1.79 3.26
CA LEU A 120 5.04 1.12 3.58
C LEU A 120 6.16 2.13 3.85
N LEU A 121 6.24 3.21 3.07
CA LEU A 121 7.24 4.27 3.31
C LEU A 121 7.08 4.88 4.69
N GLU A 122 5.84 5.18 5.07
CA GLU A 122 5.57 5.76 6.38
C GLU A 122 5.91 4.79 7.50
N LEU A 123 5.44 3.55 7.42
CA LEU A 123 5.68 2.56 8.46
C LEU A 123 7.15 2.17 8.57
N ALA A 124 7.85 2.07 7.44
CA ALA A 124 9.25 1.68 7.42
C ALA A 124 10.17 2.72 8.03
N ASN A 125 9.76 3.99 8.03
CA ASN A 125 10.61 5.10 8.45
C ASN A 125 10.07 5.86 9.66
N SER A 126 9.05 5.32 10.32
CA SER A 126 8.44 5.95 11.50
C SER A 126 9.33 5.76 12.73
N PRO A 127 9.79 6.85 13.38
CA PRO A 127 10.63 6.71 14.58
C PRO A 127 9.87 6.12 15.79
N ALA A 128 8.55 6.32 15.86
CA ALA A 128 7.75 5.82 16.99
C ALA A 128 7.71 4.28 17.04
N ASP A 129 7.98 3.61 15.94
CA ASP A 129 7.84 2.17 15.82
C ASP A 129 9.14 1.41 16.05
N ARG A 130 10.18 2.11 16.50
CA ARG A 130 11.49 1.51 16.75
C ARG A 130 11.67 0.99 18.17
N GLU A 131 10.69 1.20 19.00
CA GLU A 131 10.74 0.73 20.39
C GLU A 131 10.39 -0.74 20.54
#